data_5348fec5faea050127504278af8c46c8
#
_entry.id   5348fec5faea050127504278af8c46c8
#
_cell.length_a   1.000
_cell.length_b   1.000
_cell.length_c   1.000
_cell.angle_alpha   90.00
_cell.angle_beta   90.00
_cell.angle_gamma   90.00
#
_symmetry.space_group_name_H-M   'P 1'
#
loop_
_entity.id
_entity.type
_entity.pdbx_description
1 polymer ?
#
loop_
_entity_poly.entity_id
_entity_poly.type
_entity_poly.pdbx_seq_one_letter_code
_entity_poly.pdbx_strand_id
1 'polypeptide(L)'
;MDTSLIALGMVETKGLVGAIEAADAMVKAANVELIGSEYIGGGYVTVMVRGDVGAVKAATDAGAAAAKRVGELTSVHVIPRPHAEIEMILPQRSKGGFGGRAEKK
;
A
#
# COMPACT_ATOMS: atom_id res chain seq x y z
N MET A 1 -3.57 -12.13 22.70
CA MET A 1 -3.76 -11.10 21.69
C MET A 1 -2.43 -10.52 21.23
N ASP A 2 -2.29 -10.35 19.95
CA ASP A 2 -1.07 -9.79 19.41
C ASP A 2 -1.07 -8.28 19.60
N THR A 3 -0.14 -7.79 20.40
CA THR A 3 -0.05 -6.37 20.66
C THR A 3 1.05 -5.69 19.86
N SER A 4 1.73 -6.44 18.97
CA SER A 4 2.78 -5.84 18.18
C SER A 4 2.20 -4.79 17.24
N LEU A 5 3.03 -3.85 16.85
CA LEU A 5 2.63 -2.83 15.90
C LEU A 5 2.94 -3.30 14.49
N ILE A 6 1.99 -3.11 13.63
CA ILE A 6 2.26 -3.22 12.22
C ILE A 6 1.91 -1.88 11.59
N ALA A 7 2.28 -1.72 10.35
CA ALA A 7 2.00 -0.48 9.66
C ALA A 7 1.30 -0.77 8.35
N LEU A 8 0.52 0.19 7.94
CA LEU A 8 -0.08 0.25 6.63
C LEU A 8 0.67 1.34 5.88
N GLY A 9 1.23 1.01 4.74
CA GLY A 9 1.93 1.98 3.92
C GLY A 9 1.16 2.22 2.64
N MET A 10 1.14 3.46 2.21
CA MET A 10 0.41 3.84 1.00
C MET A 10 1.25 4.77 0.17
N VAL A 11 1.25 4.51 -1.13
CA VAL A 11 1.87 5.41 -2.11
C VAL A 11 0.79 5.75 -3.11
N GLU A 12 0.50 7.03 -3.24
CA GLU A 12 -0.48 7.51 -4.20
C GLU A 12 0.24 8.09 -5.40
N THR A 13 -0.18 7.67 -6.59
CA THR A 13 0.42 8.12 -7.84
C THR A 13 -0.67 8.66 -8.75
N LYS A 14 -0.25 9.44 -9.72
CA LYS A 14 -1.14 9.83 -10.79
C LYS A 14 -0.84 8.92 -11.96
N GLY A 15 -1.78 8.04 -12.27
CA GLY A 15 -1.61 7.11 -13.37
C GLY A 15 -1.11 5.75 -12.95
N LEU A 16 -1.31 4.81 -13.86
CA LEU A 16 -1.01 3.41 -13.59
C LEU A 16 0.48 3.10 -13.64
N VAL A 17 1.23 3.80 -14.47
CA VAL A 17 2.66 3.51 -14.61
C VAL A 17 3.39 3.76 -13.29
N GLY A 18 3.11 4.90 -12.65
CA GLY A 18 3.70 5.18 -11.35
C GLY A 18 3.31 4.17 -10.30
N ALA A 19 2.05 3.72 -10.33
CA ALA A 19 1.55 2.74 -9.37
C ALA A 19 2.26 1.39 -9.54
N ILE A 20 2.44 0.94 -10.77
CA ILE A 20 3.12 -0.32 -11.04
C ILE A 20 4.58 -0.24 -10.59
N GLU A 21 5.25 0.87 -10.91
CA GLU A 21 6.64 1.05 -10.50
C GLU A 21 6.77 1.10 -8.98
N ALA A 22 5.84 1.79 -8.32
CA ALA A 22 5.85 1.86 -6.87
C ALA A 22 5.63 0.48 -6.24
N ALA A 23 4.63 -0.26 -6.72
CA ALA A 23 4.31 -1.57 -6.18
C ALA A 23 5.50 -2.52 -6.31
N ASP A 24 6.11 -2.54 -7.47
CA ASP A 24 7.26 -3.40 -7.72
C ASP A 24 8.43 -3.05 -6.79
N ALA A 25 8.73 -1.76 -6.67
CA ALA A 25 9.83 -1.31 -5.83
C ALA A 25 9.59 -1.62 -4.35
N MET A 26 8.34 -1.47 -3.90
CA MET A 26 8.00 -1.71 -2.51
C MET A 26 8.20 -3.16 -2.09
N VAL A 27 7.72 -4.10 -2.90
CA VAL A 27 7.83 -5.50 -2.53
C VAL A 27 9.25 -6.03 -2.70
N LYS A 28 10.06 -5.37 -3.50
CA LYS A 28 11.46 -5.75 -3.66
C LYS A 28 12.34 -5.18 -2.56
N ALA A 29 11.95 -4.05 -1.97
CA ALA A 29 12.80 -3.33 -1.02
C ALA A 29 12.73 -3.91 0.39
N ALA A 30 11.61 -4.49 0.78
CA ALA A 30 11.41 -4.93 2.15
C ALA A 30 10.39 -6.05 2.22
N ASN A 31 10.36 -6.72 3.37
CA ASN A 31 9.42 -7.82 3.57
C ASN A 31 8.07 -7.26 3.96
N VAL A 32 7.29 -6.88 2.97
CA VAL A 32 5.95 -6.35 3.15
C VAL A 32 4.99 -7.14 2.29
N GLU A 33 3.73 -7.11 2.67
CA GLU A 33 2.68 -7.75 1.90
C GLU A 33 1.98 -6.69 1.08
N LEU A 34 1.89 -6.90 -0.23
CA LEU A 34 1.13 -6.00 -1.09
C LEU A 34 -0.34 -6.33 -0.93
N ILE A 35 -1.10 -5.38 -0.41
CA ILE A 35 -2.53 -5.56 -0.21
C ILE A 35 -3.26 -5.40 -1.53
N GLY A 36 -2.82 -4.45 -2.33
CA GLY A 36 -3.42 -4.20 -3.62
C GLY A 36 -3.32 -2.74 -4.00
N SER A 37 -4.02 -2.40 -5.06
CA SER A 37 -4.10 -1.03 -5.51
C SER A 37 -5.54 -0.67 -5.76
N GLU A 38 -5.84 0.62 -5.69
CA GLU A 38 -7.20 1.09 -5.89
C GLU A 38 -7.20 2.38 -6.68
N TYR A 39 -8.11 2.45 -7.63
CA TYR A 39 -8.32 3.67 -8.40
C TYR A 39 -9.28 4.56 -7.62
N ILE A 40 -8.84 5.77 -7.32
CA ILE A 40 -9.62 6.67 -6.48
C ILE A 40 -10.21 7.87 -7.22
N GLY A 41 -10.16 7.82 -8.54
CA GLY A 41 -10.74 8.88 -9.37
C GLY A 41 -9.70 9.88 -9.82
N GLY A 42 -10.00 10.62 -10.86
CA GLY A 42 -9.11 11.64 -11.37
C GLY A 42 -7.80 11.12 -11.93
N GLY A 43 -7.70 9.83 -12.18
CA GLY A 43 -6.46 9.23 -12.64
C GLY A 43 -5.52 8.84 -11.51
N TYR A 44 -5.94 8.98 -10.26
CA TYR A 44 -5.08 8.64 -9.11
C TYR A 44 -5.23 7.18 -8.73
N VAL A 45 -4.11 6.59 -8.31
CA VAL A 45 -4.06 5.19 -7.90
C VAL A 45 -3.33 5.12 -6.57
N THR A 46 -3.90 4.42 -5.61
CA THR A 46 -3.27 4.18 -4.31
C THR A 46 -2.78 2.74 -4.26
N VAL A 47 -1.51 2.56 -3.93
CA VAL A 47 -0.92 1.23 -3.71
C VAL A 47 -0.71 1.06 -2.22
N MET A 48 -1.13 -0.07 -1.67
CA MET A 48 -1.06 -0.31 -0.22
C MET A 48 -0.26 -1.56 0.10
N VAL A 49 0.56 -1.45 1.14
CA VAL A 49 1.32 -2.57 1.67
C VAL A 49 1.16 -2.60 3.18
N ARG A 50 1.42 -3.76 3.78
CA ARG A 50 1.41 -3.90 5.23
C ARG A 50 2.61 -4.74 5.69
N GLY A 51 3.02 -4.52 6.92
CA GLY A 51 4.14 -5.25 7.50
C GLY A 51 4.64 -4.55 8.75
N ASP A 52 5.81 -4.97 9.24
CA ASP A 52 6.43 -4.29 10.37
C ASP A 52 6.70 -2.83 10.00
N VAL A 53 6.64 -1.96 11.00
CA VAL A 53 6.79 -0.52 10.78
C VAL A 53 8.07 -0.20 10.00
N GLY A 54 9.21 -0.78 10.39
CA GLY A 54 10.46 -0.50 9.69
C GLY A 54 10.45 -0.96 8.25
N ALA A 55 9.87 -2.15 8.01
CA ALA A 55 9.77 -2.68 6.66
C ALA A 55 8.87 -1.81 5.79
N VAL A 56 7.75 -1.36 6.35
CA VAL A 56 6.82 -0.51 5.61
C VAL A 56 7.46 0.83 5.28
N LYS A 57 8.22 1.41 6.21
CA LYS A 57 8.92 2.66 5.92
C LYS A 57 9.93 2.49 4.78
N ALA A 58 10.71 1.41 4.83
CA ALA A 58 11.67 1.14 3.76
C ALA A 58 10.95 0.93 2.43
N ALA A 59 9.83 0.20 2.46
CA ALA A 59 9.06 -0.07 1.25
C ALA A 59 8.49 1.22 0.66
N THR A 60 7.87 2.06 1.50
CA THR A 60 7.27 3.29 0.99
C THR A 60 8.32 4.27 0.47
N ASP A 61 9.50 4.32 1.11
CA ASP A 61 10.59 5.15 0.60
C ASP A 61 11.00 4.69 -0.80
N ALA A 62 11.14 3.38 -0.99
CA ALA A 62 11.50 2.83 -2.29
C ALA A 62 10.42 3.07 -3.32
N GLY A 63 9.16 2.88 -2.92
CA GLY A 63 8.02 3.10 -3.81
C GLY A 63 7.91 4.55 -4.23
N ALA A 64 8.10 5.46 -3.29
CA ALA A 64 8.06 6.89 -3.59
C ALA A 64 9.16 7.28 -4.56
N ALA A 65 10.38 6.76 -4.35
CA ALA A 65 11.49 7.06 -5.25
C ALA A 65 11.21 6.55 -6.66
N ALA A 66 10.64 5.34 -6.76
CA ALA A 66 10.30 4.76 -8.05
C ALA A 66 9.25 5.59 -8.77
N ALA A 67 8.19 5.98 -8.06
CA ALA A 67 7.14 6.79 -8.66
C ALA A 67 7.68 8.15 -9.11
N LYS A 68 8.56 8.74 -8.32
CA LYS A 68 9.17 10.01 -8.68
C LYS A 68 9.99 9.93 -9.95
N ARG A 69 10.68 8.82 -10.16
CA ARG A 69 11.51 8.66 -11.36
C ARG A 69 10.67 8.73 -12.63
N VAL A 70 9.42 8.35 -12.56
CA VAL A 70 8.53 8.46 -13.72
C VAL A 70 7.62 9.68 -13.62
N GLY A 71 7.86 10.55 -12.60
CA GLY A 71 7.13 11.82 -12.49
C GLY A 71 5.72 11.71 -11.97
N GLU A 72 5.39 10.60 -11.30
CA GLU A 72 3.99 10.33 -10.97
C GLU A 72 3.66 10.30 -9.48
N LEU A 73 4.60 10.60 -8.60
CA LEU A 73 4.32 10.54 -7.16
C LEU A 73 3.43 11.69 -6.72
N THR A 74 2.39 11.39 -5.96
CA THR A 74 1.49 12.39 -5.40
C THR A 74 1.67 12.49 -3.89
N SER A 75 1.60 11.36 -3.18
CA SER A 75 1.72 11.38 -1.72
C SER A 75 2.14 10.03 -1.18
N VAL A 76 2.63 10.04 0.06
CA VAL A 76 3.07 8.84 0.76
C VAL A 76 2.57 8.93 2.18
N HIS A 77 2.04 7.83 2.70
CA HIS A 77 1.56 7.77 4.08
C HIS A 77 2.00 6.46 4.72
N VAL A 78 2.36 6.54 6.00
CA VAL A 78 2.63 5.36 6.81
C VAL A 78 1.82 5.50 8.08
N ILE A 79 1.00 4.50 8.37
CA ILE A 79 0.10 4.51 9.52
C ILE A 79 0.42 3.33 10.40
N PRO A 80 1.16 3.54 11.51
CA PRO A 80 1.41 2.45 12.46
C PRO A 80 0.17 2.23 13.32
N ARG A 81 -0.19 0.96 13.53
CA ARG A 81 -1.36 0.61 14.31
C ARG A 81 -1.12 -0.73 15.00
N PRO A 82 -1.80 -1.01 16.10
CA PRO A 82 -1.82 -2.37 16.60
C PRO A 82 -2.38 -3.31 15.55
N HIS A 83 -1.88 -4.52 15.51
CA HIS A 83 -2.29 -5.52 14.52
C HIS A 83 -3.81 -5.64 14.41
N ALA A 84 -4.49 -5.69 15.56
CA ALA A 84 -5.94 -5.87 15.56
C ALA A 84 -6.66 -4.72 14.85
N GLU A 85 -6.20 -3.49 15.02
CA GLU A 85 -6.84 -2.35 14.37
C GLU A 85 -6.67 -2.40 12.86
N ILE A 86 -5.50 -2.80 12.39
CA ILE A 86 -5.27 -2.89 10.95
C ILE A 86 -6.20 -3.92 10.34
N GLU A 87 -6.37 -5.06 10.99
CA GLU A 87 -7.27 -6.09 10.46
C GLU A 87 -8.70 -5.62 10.37
N MET A 88 -9.10 -4.73 11.25
CA MET A 88 -10.46 -4.21 11.24
C MET A 88 -10.73 -3.26 10.07
N ILE A 89 -9.73 -2.52 9.63
CA ILE A 89 -9.94 -1.50 8.61
C ILE A 89 -9.61 -1.94 7.19
N LEU A 90 -8.99 -3.11 7.03
CA LEU A 90 -8.65 -3.60 5.71
C LEU A 90 -9.77 -4.43 5.12
N PRO A 91 -9.92 -4.42 3.80
CA PRO A 91 -10.89 -5.31 3.15
C PRO A 91 -10.55 -6.76 3.44
N GLN A 92 -11.57 -7.62 3.37
CA GLN A 92 -11.37 -9.04 3.56
C GLN A 92 -10.57 -9.60 2.40
N ARG A 93 -9.43 -10.18 2.68
CA ARG A 93 -8.60 -10.70 1.61
C ARG A 93 -9.22 -11.88 0.90
N SER A 94 -9.98 -12.66 1.64
CA SER A 94 -10.66 -13.79 1.04
C SER A 94 -11.75 -13.34 0.07
N LYS A 95 -12.07 -12.08 0.02
CA LYS A 95 -13.08 -11.56 -0.87
C LYS A 95 -12.52 -10.80 -2.04
N GLY A 96 -11.32 -11.09 -2.43
CA GLY A 96 -10.78 -10.51 -3.61
C GLY A 96 -9.70 -9.49 -3.39
N GLY A 97 -9.31 -9.29 -2.15
CA GLY A 97 -8.27 -8.33 -1.83
C GLY A 97 -8.77 -6.91 -1.85
N PHE A 98 -7.86 -5.98 -1.85
CA PHE A 98 -8.16 -4.58 -1.64
C PHE A 98 -9.08 -4.01 -2.69
N GLY A 99 -8.70 -4.07 -3.91
CA GLY A 99 -9.48 -3.46 -4.95
C GLY A 99 -10.66 -4.27 -5.41
N GLY A 100 -10.70 -5.53 -5.02
CA GLY A 100 -11.73 -6.39 -5.56
C GLY A 100 -12.93 -6.51 -4.72
N ARG A 101 -12.99 -5.84 -3.63
CA ARG A 101 -14.03 -6.01 -2.82
C ARG A 101 -15.27 -5.66 -3.31
N ALA A 102 -15.27 -4.75 -4.13
CA ALA A 102 -16.52 -4.28 -4.51
C ALA A 102 -17.49 -5.29 -4.91
N GLU A 103 -17.19 -6.34 -5.02
CA GLU A 103 -18.03 -7.27 -5.35
C GLU A 103 -18.78 -7.88 -4.51
N LYS A 104 -19.14 -7.74 -4.03
CA LYS A 104 -19.70 -8.31 -3.39
C LYS A 104 -20.51 -8.20 -2.81
N LYS A 105 -20.83 -8.23 -3.11
CA LYS A 105 -21.52 -8.34 -2.81
C LYS A 105 -22.00 -8.74 -2.35
#